data_ed311319f45102e4962bf361d18b97ce
#
_entry.id   ed311319f45102e4962bf361d18b97ce
#
_cell.length_a   1.000
_cell.length_b   1.000
_cell.length_c   1.000
_cell.angle_alpha   90.00
_cell.angle_beta   90.00
_cell.angle_gamma   90.00
#
_symmetry.space_group_name_H-M   'P 1'
#
loop_
_entity.id
_entity.type
_entity.pdbx_description
1 polymer ?
#
loop_
_entity_poly.entity_id
_entity_poly.type
_entity_poly.pdbx_seq_one_letter_code
_entity_poly.pdbx_strand_id
1 'polypeptide(L)'
;MSELIKADNEYKEWIAGISTDFRKSQIRASMKINDEMLRFYWKLGKGISSMSEQFGYGSGFYKMVSDDLKSILPDVKSFSPTNLKYMRYFYEMYPDAVICPQVEDELITDANRPQVGDDLQIIFRIPWGHNKIILDKCKGNSAKALFYIRKTIENNWSRDVLLNFLGTDLYERQGKAITNFSNTLPIEQSDLAQAITKDPYNFDFLTLRERYDEKELKDALIEKVNNFLMELGTGFAYMGREVRIEVGDTEKFIDMLFYNTQRHCYVVVEIKTGKFDSSYAGQLGTYVVAVNHQMKTEADNPTLGLLICKDMDKVEAQYALESTSQPLGISSYELSKLIPEEFRGSMPTIEEIEAELNE
;
A
#
# COMPACT_ATOMS: atom_id res chain seq x y z
N MET A 1 33.55 9.19 41.28
CA MET A 1 33.90 8.66 39.93
C MET A 1 32.69 8.30 39.07
N SER A 2 31.52 7.93 39.61
CA SER A 2 30.32 7.58 38.78
C SER A 2 29.53 8.75 38.27
N GLU A 3 29.61 9.95 38.84
CA GLU A 3 28.85 11.15 38.39
C GLU A 3 29.50 11.91 37.20
N LEU A 4 30.82 11.84 37.09
CA LEU A 4 31.56 12.50 35.98
C LEU A 4 31.34 11.83 34.62
N ILE A 5 31.05 10.54 34.57
CA ILE A 5 30.83 9.78 33.32
C ILE A 5 29.41 10.03 32.75
N LYS A 6 28.45 10.40 33.58
CA LYS A 6 27.06 10.65 33.14
C LYS A 6 26.83 11.97 32.39
N ALA A 7 27.77 12.88 32.43
CA ALA A 7 27.65 14.21 31.83
C ALA A 7 28.30 14.33 30.44
N ASP A 8 29.02 13.32 29.96
CA ASP A 8 29.72 13.33 28.68
C ASP A 8 28.76 12.99 27.51
N ASN A 9 28.66 13.88 26.53
CA ASN A 9 27.85 13.64 25.34
C ASN A 9 28.35 12.45 24.54
N GLU A 10 29.65 12.20 24.47
CA GLU A 10 30.24 11.03 23.80
C GLU A 10 29.76 9.71 24.42
N TYR A 11 29.65 9.65 25.75
CA TYR A 11 29.12 8.46 26.43
C TYR A 11 27.64 8.22 26.10
N LYS A 12 26.83 9.28 26.04
CA LYS A 12 25.40 9.17 25.68
C LYS A 12 25.22 8.72 24.23
N GLU A 13 26.01 9.26 23.31
CA GLU A 13 26.00 8.84 21.91
C GLU A 13 26.45 7.40 21.74
N TRP A 14 27.48 6.96 22.46
CA TRP A 14 27.96 5.57 22.46
C TRP A 14 26.88 4.61 22.98
N ILE A 15 26.22 4.90 24.09
CA ILE A 15 25.10 4.09 24.63
C ILE A 15 23.91 4.05 23.67
N ALA A 16 23.56 5.17 23.04
CA ALA A 16 22.51 5.21 22.02
C ALA A 16 22.88 4.35 20.80
N GLY A 17 24.15 4.38 20.39
CA GLY A 17 24.70 3.52 19.33
C GLY A 17 24.55 2.02 19.68
N ILE A 18 25.00 1.61 20.86
CA ILE A 18 24.85 0.20 21.33
C ILE A 18 23.38 -0.21 21.35
N SER A 19 22.49 0.63 21.89
CA SER A 19 21.06 0.33 21.95
C SER A 19 20.47 0.14 20.54
N THR A 20 20.87 0.98 19.60
CA THR A 20 20.46 0.90 18.19
C THR A 20 20.96 -0.37 17.52
N ASP A 21 22.23 -0.71 17.72
CA ASP A 21 22.85 -1.91 17.12
C ASP A 21 22.29 -3.20 17.73
N PHE A 22 22.01 -3.20 19.01
CA PHE A 22 21.33 -4.33 19.66
C PHE A 22 19.93 -4.56 19.08
N ARG A 23 19.12 -3.49 18.93
CA ARG A 23 17.79 -3.58 18.31
C ARG A 23 17.86 -4.05 16.87
N LYS A 24 18.80 -3.53 16.07
CA LYS A 24 19.03 -4.00 14.69
C LYS A 24 19.38 -5.49 14.65
N SER A 25 20.21 -5.94 15.58
CA SER A 25 20.61 -7.36 15.68
C SER A 25 19.43 -8.27 16.06
N GLN A 26 18.57 -7.83 16.99
CA GLN A 26 17.33 -8.55 17.33
C GLN A 26 16.39 -8.65 16.13
N ILE A 27 16.20 -7.56 15.38
CA ILE A 27 15.35 -7.54 14.18
C ILE A 27 15.90 -8.51 13.14
N ARG A 28 17.21 -8.48 12.85
CA ARG A 28 17.85 -9.39 11.89
C ARG A 28 17.68 -10.86 12.31
N ALA A 29 17.86 -11.17 13.59
CA ALA A 29 17.67 -12.53 14.10
C ALA A 29 16.22 -13.00 13.90
N SER A 30 15.23 -12.15 14.23
CA SER A 30 13.82 -12.47 14.03
C SER A 30 13.46 -12.68 12.55
N MET A 31 14.03 -11.88 11.65
CA MET A 31 13.84 -12.04 10.20
C MET A 31 14.45 -13.37 9.69
N LYS A 32 15.65 -13.73 10.16
CA LYS A 32 16.28 -15.01 9.81
C LYS A 32 15.47 -16.22 10.30
N ILE A 33 14.96 -16.17 11.53
CA ILE A 33 14.09 -17.23 12.06
C ILE A 33 12.82 -17.38 11.23
N ASN A 34 12.17 -16.27 10.87
CA ASN A 34 10.97 -16.30 10.03
C ASN A 34 11.27 -16.89 8.64
N ASP A 35 12.35 -16.46 8.00
CA ASP A 35 12.78 -16.95 6.69
C ASP A 35 13.02 -18.46 6.69
N GLU A 36 13.80 -18.98 7.65
CA GLU A 36 14.07 -20.41 7.79
C GLU A 36 12.79 -21.23 8.03
N MET A 37 11.90 -20.73 8.89
CA MET A 37 10.61 -21.40 9.17
C MET A 37 9.72 -21.43 7.92
N LEU A 38 9.68 -20.39 7.14
CA LEU A 38 8.88 -20.35 5.91
C LEU A 38 9.47 -21.25 4.82
N ARG A 39 10.79 -21.34 4.69
CA ARG A 39 11.46 -22.30 3.80
C ARG A 39 11.15 -23.74 4.22
N PHE A 40 11.16 -24.02 5.51
CA PHE A 40 10.74 -25.32 6.02
C PHE A 40 9.25 -25.60 5.69
N TYR A 41 8.34 -24.63 5.87
CA TYR A 41 6.94 -24.79 5.53
C TYR A 41 6.73 -25.04 4.05
N TRP A 42 7.49 -24.37 3.19
CA TRP A 42 7.45 -24.59 1.75
C TRP A 42 7.95 -26.02 1.39
N LYS A 43 9.06 -26.47 1.97
CA LYS A 43 9.57 -27.85 1.78
C LYS A 43 8.58 -28.90 2.24
N LEU A 44 7.98 -28.71 3.42
CA LEU A 44 6.96 -29.61 3.94
C LEU A 44 5.72 -29.61 3.05
N GLY A 45 5.30 -28.45 2.56
CA GLY A 45 4.20 -28.31 1.60
C GLY A 45 4.47 -29.07 0.31
N LYS A 46 5.69 -29.01 -0.24
CA LYS A 46 6.13 -29.80 -1.38
C LYS A 46 5.99 -31.31 -1.12
N GLY A 47 6.49 -31.79 0.01
CA GLY A 47 6.38 -33.18 0.42
C GLY A 47 4.92 -33.63 0.54
N ILE A 48 4.06 -32.81 1.16
CA ILE A 48 2.62 -33.08 1.30
C ILE A 48 1.95 -33.17 -0.08
N SER A 49 2.26 -32.25 -1.00
CA SER A 49 1.71 -32.25 -2.37
C SER A 49 2.08 -33.54 -3.11
N SER A 50 3.37 -33.89 -3.13
CA SER A 50 3.87 -35.12 -3.78
C SER A 50 3.26 -36.38 -3.21
N MET A 51 3.15 -36.48 -1.87
CA MET A 51 2.54 -37.65 -1.21
C MET A 51 1.03 -37.76 -1.51
N SER A 52 0.32 -36.62 -1.54
CA SER A 52 -1.10 -36.56 -1.88
C SER A 52 -1.37 -37.04 -3.30
N GLU A 53 -0.54 -36.68 -4.26
CA GLU A 53 -0.63 -37.11 -5.66
C GLU A 53 -0.30 -38.60 -5.82
N GLN A 54 0.74 -39.08 -5.16
CA GLN A 54 1.26 -40.45 -5.31
C GLN A 54 0.32 -41.50 -4.68
N PHE A 55 -0.33 -41.17 -3.57
CA PHE A 55 -1.09 -42.16 -2.77
C PHE A 55 -2.59 -41.87 -2.73
N GLY A 56 -3.09 -40.82 -3.39
CA GLY A 56 -4.53 -40.51 -3.47
C GLY A 56 -5.21 -40.29 -2.12
N TYR A 57 -4.48 -39.77 -1.13
CA TYR A 57 -4.99 -39.62 0.23
C TYR A 57 -6.21 -38.68 0.31
N GLY A 58 -7.27 -39.16 0.95
CA GLY A 58 -8.49 -38.39 1.21
C GLY A 58 -8.36 -37.41 2.38
N SER A 59 -9.50 -36.89 2.85
CA SER A 59 -9.59 -35.83 3.88
C SER A 59 -8.93 -36.17 5.23
N GLY A 60 -8.68 -37.42 5.55
CA GLY A 60 -8.01 -37.89 6.76
C GLY A 60 -6.50 -37.72 6.78
N PHE A 61 -5.88 -37.53 5.62
CA PHE A 61 -4.39 -37.45 5.49
C PHE A 61 -3.76 -36.37 6.38
N TYR A 62 -4.27 -35.15 6.35
CA TYR A 62 -3.73 -34.06 7.17
C TYR A 62 -3.85 -34.30 8.68
N LYS A 63 -4.92 -34.99 9.09
CA LYS A 63 -5.07 -35.38 10.49
C LYS A 63 -4.01 -36.42 10.89
N MET A 64 -3.81 -37.45 10.07
CA MET A 64 -2.80 -38.47 10.28
C MET A 64 -1.41 -37.85 10.38
N VAL A 65 -0.99 -37.06 9.40
CA VAL A 65 0.31 -36.37 9.43
C VAL A 65 0.44 -35.45 10.66
N SER A 66 -0.62 -34.75 11.04
CA SER A 66 -0.64 -33.91 12.24
C SER A 66 -0.42 -34.71 13.51
N ASP A 67 -1.09 -35.84 13.66
CA ASP A 67 -1.04 -36.69 14.84
C ASP A 67 0.34 -37.37 14.95
N ASP A 68 0.90 -37.86 13.84
CA ASP A 68 2.24 -38.46 13.78
C ASP A 68 3.32 -37.43 14.13
N LEU A 69 3.27 -36.24 13.54
CA LEU A 69 4.24 -35.17 13.85
C LEU A 69 4.15 -34.70 15.30
N LYS A 70 2.96 -34.62 15.89
CA LYS A 70 2.79 -34.25 17.31
C LYS A 70 3.30 -35.35 18.25
N SER A 71 3.22 -36.60 17.87
CA SER A 71 3.77 -37.70 18.68
C SER A 71 5.30 -37.63 18.76
N ILE A 72 5.97 -37.19 17.69
CA ILE A 72 7.42 -37.05 17.60
C ILE A 72 7.90 -35.70 18.16
N LEU A 73 7.12 -34.64 17.97
CA LEU A 73 7.45 -33.25 18.31
C LEU A 73 6.30 -32.62 19.14
N PRO A 74 6.09 -33.06 20.39
CA PRO A 74 4.91 -32.67 21.19
C PRO A 74 4.86 -31.17 21.51
N ASP A 75 6.01 -30.51 21.59
CA ASP A 75 6.12 -29.10 21.92
C ASP A 75 5.84 -28.16 20.74
N VAL A 76 5.71 -28.70 19.52
CA VAL A 76 5.55 -27.91 18.29
C VAL A 76 4.05 -27.78 17.92
N LYS A 77 3.52 -26.56 18.04
CA LYS A 77 2.11 -26.25 17.73
C LYS A 77 1.83 -26.01 16.24
N SER A 78 2.87 -25.91 15.41
CA SER A 78 2.75 -25.51 14.00
C SER A 78 2.14 -26.56 13.07
N PHE A 79 1.99 -27.81 13.50
CA PHE A 79 1.58 -28.94 12.66
C PHE A 79 0.08 -29.28 12.78
N SER A 80 -0.78 -28.27 13.00
CA SER A 80 -2.22 -28.50 12.94
C SER A 80 -2.67 -28.89 11.50
N PRO A 81 -3.73 -29.69 11.32
CA PRO A 81 -4.22 -30.06 9.98
C PRO A 81 -4.48 -28.86 9.06
N THR A 82 -5.03 -27.80 9.62
CA THR A 82 -5.24 -26.53 8.89
C THR A 82 -3.94 -25.91 8.45
N ASN A 83 -2.93 -25.84 9.32
CA ASN A 83 -1.64 -25.23 8.98
C ASN A 83 -0.87 -26.07 7.94
N LEU A 84 -0.96 -27.40 7.99
CA LEU A 84 -0.40 -28.29 6.96
C LEU A 84 -1.03 -28.06 5.59
N LYS A 85 -2.35 -27.78 5.53
CA LYS A 85 -3.03 -27.37 4.29
C LYS A 85 -2.47 -26.08 3.74
N TYR A 86 -2.26 -25.06 4.60
CA TYR A 86 -1.65 -23.81 4.17
C TYR A 86 -0.21 -23.97 3.69
N MET A 87 0.58 -24.86 4.28
CA MET A 87 1.93 -25.18 3.81
C MET A 87 1.91 -25.78 2.40
N ARG A 88 0.95 -26.69 2.12
CA ARG A 88 0.72 -27.22 0.77
C ARG A 88 0.32 -26.09 -0.20
N TYR A 89 -0.65 -25.24 0.15
CA TYR A 89 -1.08 -24.11 -0.70
C TYR A 89 0.05 -23.14 -0.95
N PHE A 90 0.94 -22.95 0.02
CA PHE A 90 2.12 -22.09 -0.11
C PHE A 90 3.10 -22.63 -1.16
N TYR A 91 3.36 -23.92 -1.17
CA TYR A 91 4.13 -24.57 -2.23
C TYR A 91 3.42 -24.49 -3.59
N GLU A 92 2.14 -24.84 -3.65
CA GLU A 92 1.35 -24.84 -4.90
C GLU A 92 1.22 -23.45 -5.53
N MET A 93 1.19 -22.39 -4.72
CA MET A 93 1.18 -21.01 -5.20
C MET A 93 2.55 -20.58 -5.78
N TYR A 94 3.64 -21.12 -5.25
CA TYR A 94 5.00 -20.74 -5.61
C TYR A 94 5.89 -21.97 -5.84
N PRO A 95 5.58 -22.85 -6.81
CA PRO A 95 6.28 -24.12 -6.99
C PRO A 95 7.74 -23.94 -7.42
N ASP A 96 8.05 -22.85 -8.12
CA ASP A 96 9.38 -22.52 -8.65
C ASP A 96 10.24 -21.71 -7.68
N ALA A 97 9.78 -21.54 -6.42
CA ALA A 97 10.59 -20.85 -5.41
C ALA A 97 11.88 -21.65 -5.17
N VAL A 98 12.99 -21.13 -5.66
CA VAL A 98 14.30 -21.77 -5.48
C VAL A 98 14.74 -21.56 -4.03
N ILE A 99 14.92 -22.67 -3.30
CA ILE A 99 15.57 -22.63 -1.98
C ILE A 99 17.07 -22.61 -2.24
N CYS A 100 17.64 -21.44 -2.44
CA CYS A 100 19.08 -21.29 -2.34
C CYS A 100 19.49 -21.47 -0.89
N PRO A 101 20.48 -22.35 -0.56
CA PRO A 101 21.15 -22.29 0.74
C PRO A 101 21.69 -20.88 0.91
N GLN A 102 21.50 -20.29 2.09
CA GLN A 102 22.15 -19.02 2.41
C GLN A 102 23.66 -19.23 2.25
N VAL A 103 24.27 -18.55 1.29
CA VAL A 103 25.71 -18.37 1.26
C VAL A 103 26.00 -17.45 2.43
N GLU A 104 26.73 -17.96 3.42
CA GLU A 104 27.19 -17.18 4.56
C GLU A 104 27.93 -15.94 4.07
N ASP A 105 27.58 -14.80 4.62
CA ASP A 105 28.09 -13.44 4.46
C ASP A 105 29.47 -13.33 3.74
N GLU A 106 29.52 -13.50 2.44
CA GLU A 106 30.57 -12.89 1.62
C GLU A 106 29.96 -11.76 0.81
N LEU A 107 30.54 -10.58 0.99
CA LEU A 107 30.29 -9.33 0.30
C LEU A 107 30.14 -9.55 -1.22
N ILE A 108 28.96 -9.89 -1.69
CA ILE A 108 28.66 -9.96 -3.12
C ILE A 108 28.08 -8.62 -3.54
N THR A 109 28.92 -7.86 -4.22
CA THR A 109 28.57 -6.64 -4.93
C THR A 109 27.53 -6.94 -6.02
N ASP A 110 26.50 -6.10 -6.11
CA ASP A 110 25.23 -6.18 -6.82
C ASP A 110 25.25 -6.31 -8.37
N ALA A 111 26.29 -6.80 -9.03
CA ALA A 111 26.41 -6.62 -10.46
C ALA A 111 26.00 -7.80 -11.37
N ASN A 112 25.71 -9.02 -10.85
CA ASN A 112 25.44 -10.17 -11.72
C ASN A 112 24.52 -11.24 -11.09
N ARG A 113 23.24 -10.94 -10.80
CA ARG A 113 22.24 -11.96 -10.48
C ARG A 113 21.16 -12.05 -11.55
N PRO A 114 20.69 -13.26 -11.93
CA PRO A 114 19.53 -13.40 -12.80
C PRO A 114 18.25 -12.98 -12.05
N GLN A 115 17.52 -12.01 -12.60
CA GLN A 115 16.33 -11.37 -11.99
C GLN A 115 15.16 -12.31 -11.66
N VAL A 116 15.06 -13.48 -12.22
CA VAL A 116 13.89 -14.39 -12.04
C VAL A 116 13.93 -15.15 -10.72
N GLY A 117 15.10 -15.39 -10.13
CA GLY A 117 15.25 -16.09 -8.84
C GLY A 117 15.01 -15.20 -7.62
N ASP A 118 15.33 -13.91 -7.69
CA ASP A 118 15.20 -12.97 -6.58
C ASP A 118 13.73 -12.59 -6.28
N ASP A 119 12.89 -12.54 -7.29
CA ASP A 119 11.47 -12.20 -7.14
C ASP A 119 10.69 -13.20 -6.28
N LEU A 120 11.04 -14.47 -6.31
CA LEU A 120 10.36 -15.49 -5.51
C LEU A 120 10.91 -15.62 -4.08
N GLN A 121 12.11 -15.08 -3.78
CA GLN A 121 12.65 -15.09 -2.42
C GLN A 121 11.88 -14.15 -1.47
N ILE A 122 11.19 -13.16 -1.99
CA ILE A 122 10.40 -12.21 -1.18
C ILE A 122 9.26 -12.88 -0.40
N ILE A 123 8.78 -14.06 -0.83
CA ILE A 123 7.70 -14.79 -0.15
C ILE A 123 8.09 -15.24 1.27
N PHE A 124 9.39 -15.40 1.53
CA PHE A 124 9.94 -15.77 2.84
C PHE A 124 10.18 -14.56 3.76
N ARG A 125 10.02 -13.33 3.27
CA ARG A 125 10.34 -12.10 4.01
C ARG A 125 9.18 -11.54 4.81
N ILE A 126 7.94 -11.96 4.55
CA ILE A 126 6.76 -11.53 5.30
C ILE A 126 6.34 -12.60 6.34
N PRO A 127 5.68 -12.23 7.45
CA PRO A 127 5.24 -13.19 8.45
C PRO A 127 4.27 -14.24 7.91
N TRP A 128 4.29 -15.46 8.47
CA TRP A 128 3.37 -16.54 8.06
C TRP A 128 1.90 -16.17 8.08
N GLY A 129 1.48 -15.35 9.06
CA GLY A 129 0.11 -14.84 9.14
C GLY A 129 -0.32 -14.00 7.93
N HIS A 130 0.61 -13.20 7.35
CA HIS A 130 0.37 -12.45 6.13
C HIS A 130 0.29 -13.38 4.92
N ASN A 131 1.22 -14.35 4.80
CA ASN A 131 1.18 -15.34 3.73
C ASN A 131 -0.15 -16.08 3.69
N LYS A 132 -0.70 -16.53 4.84
CA LYS A 132 -1.99 -17.21 4.88
C LYS A 132 -3.14 -16.35 4.32
N ILE A 133 -3.19 -15.07 4.69
CA ILE A 133 -4.19 -14.13 4.17
C ILE A 133 -4.08 -13.98 2.65
N ILE A 134 -2.86 -13.84 2.14
CA ILE A 134 -2.60 -13.71 0.70
C ILE A 134 -3.01 -14.99 -0.04
N LEU A 135 -2.67 -16.17 0.49
CA LEU A 135 -3.06 -17.46 -0.07
C LEU A 135 -4.59 -17.61 -0.18
N ASP A 136 -5.32 -17.19 0.86
CA ASP A 136 -6.80 -17.24 0.86
C ASP A 136 -7.41 -16.27 -0.14
N LYS A 137 -6.89 -15.07 -0.26
CA LYS A 137 -7.48 -13.99 -1.06
C LYS A 137 -7.03 -14.01 -2.52
N CYS A 138 -5.82 -14.45 -2.81
CA CYS A 138 -5.28 -14.46 -4.18
C CYS A 138 -5.53 -15.77 -4.95
N LYS A 139 -5.93 -16.87 -4.29
CA LYS A 139 -6.42 -18.15 -4.85
C LYS A 139 -5.78 -18.57 -6.19
N GLY A 140 -4.49 -18.87 -6.20
CA GLY A 140 -3.79 -19.37 -7.39
C GLY A 140 -3.29 -18.29 -8.36
N ASN A 141 -3.55 -17.02 -8.10
CA ASN A 141 -2.95 -15.92 -8.85
C ASN A 141 -1.64 -15.47 -8.18
N SER A 142 -0.53 -16.10 -8.58
CA SER A 142 0.80 -15.82 -8.03
C SER A 142 1.27 -14.39 -8.30
N ALA A 143 0.93 -13.79 -9.43
CA ALA A 143 1.27 -12.41 -9.76
C ALA A 143 0.61 -11.41 -8.80
N LYS A 144 -0.70 -11.58 -8.54
CA LYS A 144 -1.45 -10.80 -7.55
C LYS A 144 -0.87 -11.01 -6.14
N ALA A 145 -0.54 -12.23 -5.79
CA ALA A 145 0.05 -12.56 -4.49
C ALA A 145 1.42 -11.88 -4.30
N LEU A 146 2.32 -11.96 -5.29
CA LEU A 146 3.63 -11.32 -5.26
C LEU A 146 3.53 -9.79 -5.18
N PHE A 147 2.55 -9.19 -5.86
CA PHE A 147 2.26 -7.76 -5.75
C PHE A 147 1.98 -7.36 -4.29
N TYR A 148 1.07 -8.07 -3.60
CA TYR A 148 0.75 -7.76 -2.21
C TYR A 148 1.90 -8.06 -1.25
N ILE A 149 2.74 -9.07 -1.53
CA ILE A 149 3.95 -9.33 -0.77
C ILE A 149 4.93 -8.15 -0.88
N ARG A 150 5.22 -7.69 -2.11
CA ARG A 150 6.09 -6.52 -2.34
C ARG A 150 5.55 -5.29 -1.60
N LYS A 151 4.27 -4.99 -1.75
CA LYS A 151 3.62 -3.86 -1.07
C LYS A 151 3.68 -3.98 0.46
N THR A 152 3.53 -5.19 1.00
CA THR A 152 3.67 -5.44 2.43
C THR A 152 5.09 -5.15 2.91
N ILE A 153 6.12 -5.55 2.16
CA ILE A 153 7.53 -5.30 2.49
C ILE A 153 7.87 -3.81 2.36
N GLU A 154 7.50 -3.19 1.24
CA GLU A 154 7.79 -1.78 0.95
C GLU A 154 7.20 -0.83 2.01
N ASN A 155 5.98 -1.13 2.47
CA ASN A 155 5.21 -0.24 3.33
C ASN A 155 5.08 -0.75 4.78
N ASN A 156 5.70 -1.87 5.12
CA ASN A 156 5.58 -2.51 6.44
C ASN A 156 4.12 -2.69 6.89
N TRP A 157 3.25 -3.16 5.98
CA TRP A 157 1.82 -3.30 6.28
C TRP A 157 1.55 -4.28 7.41
N SER A 158 0.71 -3.85 8.37
CA SER A 158 0.09 -4.75 9.32
C SER A 158 -0.91 -5.68 8.63
N ARG A 159 -1.37 -6.71 9.35
CA ARG A 159 -2.39 -7.63 8.82
C ARG A 159 -3.69 -6.92 8.43
N ASP A 160 -4.11 -5.95 9.21
CA ASP A 160 -5.36 -5.21 8.99
C ASP A 160 -5.25 -4.31 7.75
N VAL A 161 -4.11 -3.64 7.57
CA VAL A 161 -3.82 -2.83 6.38
C VAL A 161 -3.77 -3.71 5.12
N LEU A 162 -3.09 -4.86 5.18
CA LEU A 162 -3.07 -5.83 4.08
C LEU A 162 -4.48 -6.32 3.73
N LEU A 163 -5.30 -6.67 4.73
CA LEU A 163 -6.68 -7.10 4.53
C LEU A 163 -7.54 -6.02 3.87
N ASN A 164 -7.37 -4.76 4.28
CA ASN A 164 -8.07 -3.62 3.67
C ASN A 164 -7.74 -3.51 2.18
N PHE A 165 -6.46 -3.51 1.82
CA PHE A 165 -6.06 -3.40 0.41
C PHE A 165 -6.40 -4.61 -0.44
N LEU A 166 -6.42 -5.80 0.14
CA LEU A 166 -6.96 -6.99 -0.52
C LEU A 166 -8.48 -6.91 -0.72
N GLY A 167 -9.20 -6.32 0.25
CA GLY A 167 -10.66 -6.13 0.18
C GLY A 167 -11.09 -5.03 -0.78
N THR A 168 -10.22 -4.04 -1.05
CA THR A 168 -10.47 -2.93 -1.99
C THR A 168 -9.79 -3.12 -3.35
N ASP A 169 -9.37 -4.34 -3.67
CA ASP A 169 -8.80 -4.73 -4.97
C ASP A 169 -7.69 -3.81 -5.50
N LEU A 170 -6.74 -3.42 -4.62
CA LEU A 170 -5.65 -2.51 -4.97
C LEU A 170 -4.84 -2.99 -6.19
N TYR A 171 -4.65 -4.31 -6.35
CA TYR A 171 -3.92 -4.88 -7.48
C TYR A 171 -4.55 -4.51 -8.83
N GLU A 172 -5.86 -4.49 -8.91
CA GLU A 172 -6.62 -4.17 -10.11
C GLU A 172 -6.67 -2.67 -10.40
N ARG A 173 -6.60 -1.83 -9.36
CA ARG A 173 -6.79 -0.36 -9.44
C ARG A 173 -5.49 0.43 -9.62
N GLN A 174 -4.36 -0.07 -9.11
CA GLN A 174 -3.09 0.66 -9.13
C GLN A 174 -2.57 0.86 -10.56
N GLY A 175 -2.16 2.08 -10.86
CA GLY A 175 -1.65 2.48 -12.17
C GLY A 175 -2.69 2.53 -13.28
N LYS A 176 -4.00 2.58 -12.95
CA LYS A 176 -5.09 2.50 -13.93
C LYS A 176 -5.71 3.86 -14.28
N ALA A 177 -5.29 4.96 -13.64
CA ALA A 177 -5.73 6.29 -14.05
C ALA A 177 -5.44 6.57 -15.52
N ILE A 178 -6.29 7.33 -16.16
CA ILE A 178 -6.04 7.86 -17.50
C ILE A 178 -5.07 9.02 -17.35
N THR A 179 -3.90 8.94 -17.98
CA THR A 179 -2.85 9.96 -17.81
C THR A 179 -2.23 10.33 -19.15
N ASN A 180 -1.56 11.49 -19.21
CA ASN A 180 -0.69 11.88 -20.31
C ASN A 180 0.81 11.86 -19.92
N PHE A 181 1.15 11.16 -18.86
CA PHE A 181 2.51 11.15 -18.29
C PHE A 181 3.57 10.69 -19.30
N SER A 182 3.23 9.69 -20.14
CA SER A 182 4.14 9.21 -21.20
C SER A 182 4.52 10.29 -22.22
N ASN A 183 3.68 11.31 -22.40
CA ASN A 183 3.88 12.40 -23.35
C ASN A 183 4.44 13.66 -22.72
N THR A 184 4.33 13.81 -21.40
CA THR A 184 4.64 15.04 -20.66
C THR A 184 5.81 14.91 -19.69
N LEU A 185 6.25 13.70 -19.40
CA LEU A 185 7.37 13.41 -18.50
C LEU A 185 8.44 12.56 -19.18
N PRO A 186 9.71 12.60 -18.72
CA PRO A 186 10.72 11.62 -19.09
C PRO A 186 10.26 10.18 -18.78
N ILE A 187 10.68 9.20 -19.58
CA ILE A 187 10.21 7.81 -19.50
C ILE A 187 10.28 7.24 -18.08
N GLU A 188 11.41 7.36 -17.40
CA GLU A 188 11.58 6.84 -16.03
C GLU A 188 10.63 7.51 -15.02
N GLN A 189 10.37 8.80 -15.17
CA GLN A 189 9.44 9.54 -14.31
C GLN A 189 7.98 9.22 -14.64
N SER A 190 7.66 8.99 -15.91
CA SER A 190 6.32 8.65 -16.38
C SER A 190 5.81 7.34 -15.77
N ASP A 191 6.59 6.26 -15.86
CA ASP A 191 6.21 4.96 -15.32
C ASP A 191 6.00 5.04 -13.79
N LEU A 192 6.89 5.76 -13.13
CA LEU A 192 6.80 5.97 -11.70
C LEU A 192 5.60 6.85 -11.30
N ALA A 193 5.26 7.87 -12.10
CA ALA A 193 4.07 8.70 -11.88
C ALA A 193 2.80 7.88 -12.12
N GLN A 194 2.77 7.06 -13.17
CA GLN A 194 1.65 6.15 -13.43
C GLN A 194 1.42 5.18 -12.26
N ALA A 195 2.48 4.61 -11.71
CA ALA A 195 2.41 3.62 -10.64
C ALA A 195 1.81 4.16 -9.31
N ILE A 196 1.83 5.46 -9.07
CA ILE A 196 1.21 6.05 -7.87
C ILE A 196 -0.26 6.40 -8.05
N THR A 197 -0.79 6.31 -9.27
CA THR A 197 -2.22 6.57 -9.53
C THR A 197 -3.08 5.34 -9.25
N LYS A 198 -4.39 5.54 -9.15
CA LYS A 198 -5.40 4.49 -9.03
C LYS A 198 -6.65 4.87 -9.81
N ASP A 199 -7.38 3.88 -10.29
CA ASP A 199 -8.71 4.08 -10.84
C ASP A 199 -9.56 2.80 -10.65
N PRO A 200 -10.64 2.88 -9.88
CA PRO A 200 -11.08 4.01 -9.07
C PRO A 200 -10.27 4.19 -7.76
N TYR A 201 -10.30 5.38 -7.17
CA TYR A 201 -9.96 5.57 -5.74
C TYR A 201 -11.10 5.04 -4.88
N ASN A 202 -10.76 4.42 -3.74
CA ASN A 202 -11.76 3.89 -2.80
C ASN A 202 -11.90 4.83 -1.60
N PHE A 203 -13.10 5.41 -1.43
CA PHE A 203 -13.45 6.32 -0.35
C PHE A 203 -14.42 5.71 0.66
N ASP A 204 -14.59 4.38 0.70
CA ASP A 204 -15.48 3.67 1.64
C ASP A 204 -15.08 3.80 3.12
N PHE A 205 -13.96 4.42 3.41
CA PHE A 205 -13.59 4.79 4.78
C PHE A 205 -14.29 6.06 5.26
N LEU A 206 -14.97 6.79 4.36
CA LEU A 206 -15.79 7.95 4.70
C LEU A 206 -17.19 7.52 5.12
N THR A 207 -17.81 8.35 5.95
CA THR A 207 -19.20 8.24 6.34
C THR A 207 -19.94 9.47 5.86
N LEU A 208 -20.60 9.38 4.70
CA LEU A 208 -21.34 10.48 4.07
C LEU A 208 -22.78 10.07 3.83
N ARG A 209 -23.67 11.07 3.68
CA ARG A 209 -25.06 10.87 3.30
C ARG A 209 -25.17 10.59 1.79
N GLU A 210 -26.30 10.05 1.34
CA GLU A 210 -26.53 9.80 -0.09
C GLU A 210 -26.42 11.06 -0.96
N ARG A 211 -26.84 12.21 -0.43
CA ARG A 211 -26.68 13.51 -1.08
C ARG A 211 -25.66 14.34 -0.34
N TYR A 212 -24.43 14.25 -0.76
CA TYR A 212 -23.32 15.07 -0.29
C TYR A 212 -22.85 16.02 -1.40
N ASP A 213 -22.40 17.19 -1.01
CA ASP A 213 -21.78 18.15 -1.93
C ASP A 213 -20.24 18.02 -1.95
N GLU A 214 -19.58 18.80 -2.80
CA GLU A 214 -18.13 18.77 -2.98
C GLU A 214 -17.40 19.20 -1.69
N LYS A 215 -17.97 20.16 -0.96
CA LYS A 215 -17.38 20.62 0.30
C LYS A 215 -17.45 19.55 1.38
N GLU A 216 -18.61 18.90 1.55
CA GLU A 216 -18.78 17.81 2.51
C GLU A 216 -17.82 16.64 2.22
N LEU A 217 -17.61 16.28 0.95
CA LEU A 217 -16.65 15.25 0.57
C LEU A 217 -15.21 15.66 0.93
N LYS A 218 -14.81 16.89 0.60
CA LYS A 218 -13.47 17.40 0.91
C LYS A 218 -13.25 17.51 2.41
N ASP A 219 -14.21 17.97 3.18
CA ASP A 219 -14.15 18.06 4.63
C ASP A 219 -13.98 16.68 5.25
N ALA A 220 -14.76 15.68 4.81
CA ALA A 220 -14.64 14.30 5.28
C ALA A 220 -13.29 13.64 4.93
N LEU A 221 -12.73 13.93 3.75
CA LEU A 221 -11.40 13.44 3.37
C LEU A 221 -10.30 14.03 4.27
N ILE A 222 -10.42 15.30 4.65
CA ILE A 222 -9.47 15.95 5.55
C ILE A 222 -9.62 15.45 6.98
N GLU A 223 -10.85 15.26 7.47
CA GLU A 223 -11.10 14.64 8.78
C GLU A 223 -10.46 13.24 8.86
N LYS A 224 -10.52 12.47 7.77
CA LYS A 224 -9.91 11.14 7.64
C LYS A 224 -8.60 11.16 6.84
N VAL A 225 -7.81 12.23 6.96
CA VAL A 225 -6.60 12.43 6.13
C VAL A 225 -5.62 11.25 6.19
N ASN A 226 -5.50 10.57 7.31
CA ASN A 226 -4.65 9.38 7.42
C ASN A 226 -5.13 8.24 6.50
N ASN A 227 -6.44 8.01 6.42
CA ASN A 227 -7.02 7.02 5.52
C ASN A 227 -6.86 7.45 4.06
N PHE A 228 -7.02 8.74 3.79
CA PHE A 228 -6.83 9.29 2.45
C PHE A 228 -5.36 9.18 2.01
N LEU A 229 -4.39 9.47 2.87
CA LEU A 229 -2.96 9.24 2.58
C LEU A 229 -2.64 7.77 2.32
N MET A 230 -3.24 6.85 3.07
CA MET A 230 -3.12 5.41 2.79
C MET A 230 -3.71 5.06 1.42
N GLU A 231 -4.87 5.63 1.06
CA GLU A 231 -5.47 5.40 -0.24
C GLU A 231 -4.66 6.06 -1.37
N LEU A 232 -4.11 7.25 -1.20
CA LEU A 232 -3.19 7.84 -2.18
C LEU A 232 -1.96 6.95 -2.39
N GLY A 233 -1.39 6.43 -1.31
CA GLY A 233 -0.29 5.48 -1.35
C GLY A 233 1.02 6.01 -0.80
N THR A 234 2.11 5.30 -1.10
CA THR A 234 3.42 5.55 -0.50
C THR A 234 4.04 6.87 -0.94
N GLY A 235 4.65 7.54 0.02
CA GLY A 235 5.43 8.76 -0.21
C GLY A 235 4.61 10.05 -0.19
N PHE A 236 3.29 10.00 -0.11
CA PHE A 236 2.48 11.20 -0.03
C PHE A 236 2.56 11.85 1.35
N ALA A 237 2.87 13.14 1.37
CA ALA A 237 2.83 14.01 2.54
C ALA A 237 1.81 15.13 2.28
N TYR A 238 0.89 15.33 3.22
CA TYR A 238 -0.13 16.37 3.12
C TYR A 238 0.47 17.75 3.40
N MET A 239 0.30 18.70 2.47
CA MET A 239 0.82 20.05 2.55
C MET A 239 -0.24 21.10 2.93
N GLY A 240 -1.51 20.84 2.57
CA GLY A 240 -2.60 21.73 2.89
C GLY A 240 -3.84 21.56 2.01
N ARG A 241 -4.94 22.16 2.48
CA ARG A 241 -6.19 22.32 1.71
C ARG A 241 -6.41 23.80 1.39
N GLU A 242 -7.20 24.07 0.34
CA GLU A 242 -7.51 25.43 -0.08
C GLU A 242 -6.25 26.32 -0.18
N VAL A 243 -5.18 25.71 -0.75
CA VAL A 243 -3.88 26.39 -0.83
C VAL A 243 -3.98 27.53 -1.82
N ARG A 244 -3.81 28.75 -1.31
CA ARG A 244 -3.87 29.98 -2.10
C ARG A 244 -2.67 30.07 -3.06
N ILE A 245 -2.97 30.33 -4.31
CA ILE A 245 -2.00 30.63 -5.37
C ILE A 245 -2.43 31.91 -6.10
N GLU A 246 -1.47 32.63 -6.63
CA GLU A 246 -1.71 33.85 -7.42
C GLU A 246 -1.48 33.54 -8.91
N VAL A 247 -2.47 33.84 -9.75
CA VAL A 247 -2.35 33.67 -11.20
C VAL A 247 -2.72 35.00 -11.86
N GLY A 248 -1.71 35.79 -12.23
CA GLY A 248 -1.90 37.17 -12.63
C GLY A 248 -2.50 37.99 -11.47
N ASP A 249 -3.58 38.72 -11.74
CA ASP A 249 -4.27 39.54 -10.75
C ASP A 249 -5.38 38.76 -9.99
N THR A 250 -5.46 37.44 -10.15
CA THR A 250 -6.50 36.60 -9.54
C THR A 250 -5.94 35.65 -8.53
N GLU A 251 -6.63 35.53 -7.38
CA GLU A 251 -6.39 34.49 -6.40
C GLU A 251 -7.16 33.22 -6.79
N LYS A 252 -6.52 32.09 -6.66
CA LYS A 252 -7.11 30.77 -6.85
C LYS A 252 -6.74 29.89 -5.68
N PHE A 253 -7.52 28.85 -5.45
CA PHE A 253 -7.35 27.94 -4.33
C PHE A 253 -7.29 26.50 -4.86
N ILE A 254 -6.21 25.82 -4.53
CA ILE A 254 -6.02 24.39 -4.81
C ILE A 254 -6.78 23.61 -3.75
N ASP A 255 -7.62 22.65 -4.15
CA ASP A 255 -8.39 21.84 -3.22
C ASP A 255 -7.49 21.17 -2.17
N MET A 256 -6.52 20.40 -2.62
CA MET A 256 -5.52 19.74 -1.75
C MET A 256 -4.15 19.70 -2.43
N LEU A 257 -3.14 20.05 -1.67
CA LEU A 257 -1.75 19.97 -2.10
C LEU A 257 -1.02 18.91 -1.30
N PHE A 258 -0.28 18.07 -2.00
CA PHE A 258 0.60 17.04 -1.43
C PHE A 258 2.02 17.21 -1.97
N TYR A 259 2.98 16.61 -1.27
CA TYR A 259 4.34 16.38 -1.76
C TYR A 259 4.64 14.89 -1.74
N ASN A 260 5.11 14.35 -2.85
CA ASN A 260 5.52 12.95 -2.88
C ASN A 260 7.03 12.85 -2.64
N THR A 261 7.41 12.34 -1.48
CA THR A 261 8.80 12.25 -1.01
C THR A 261 9.65 11.23 -1.78
N GLN A 262 9.03 10.26 -2.43
CA GLN A 262 9.75 9.28 -3.25
C GLN A 262 10.01 9.78 -4.68
N ARG A 263 9.13 10.68 -5.16
CA ARG A 263 9.21 11.26 -6.50
C ARG A 263 9.81 12.67 -6.48
N HIS A 264 10.01 13.23 -5.29
CA HIS A 264 10.48 14.61 -5.10
C HIS A 264 9.68 15.59 -5.96
N CYS A 265 8.35 15.55 -5.85
CA CYS A 265 7.46 16.43 -6.61
C CYS A 265 6.22 16.81 -5.83
N TYR A 266 5.69 17.97 -6.14
CA TYR A 266 4.36 18.36 -5.69
C TYR A 266 3.28 17.58 -6.45
N VAL A 267 2.15 17.33 -5.78
CA VAL A 267 0.98 16.70 -6.38
C VAL A 267 -0.25 17.54 -6.03
N VAL A 268 -0.84 18.14 -7.03
CA VAL A 268 -2.09 18.90 -6.93
C VAL A 268 -3.24 17.92 -7.10
N VAL A 269 -4.12 17.82 -6.10
CA VAL A 269 -5.31 16.96 -6.14
C VAL A 269 -6.55 17.83 -6.16
N GLU A 270 -7.37 17.64 -7.19
CA GLU A 270 -8.67 18.28 -7.37
C GLU A 270 -9.76 17.22 -7.31
N ILE A 271 -10.84 17.46 -6.57
CA ILE A 271 -11.91 16.48 -6.36
C ILE A 271 -13.24 17.07 -6.84
N LYS A 272 -14.01 16.26 -7.60
CA LYS A 272 -15.30 16.64 -8.13
C LYS A 272 -16.36 15.58 -7.77
N THR A 273 -17.51 16.01 -7.25
CA THR A 273 -18.64 15.13 -6.90
C THR A 273 -19.52 14.78 -8.08
N GLY A 274 -19.30 15.42 -9.23
CA GLY A 274 -19.99 15.18 -10.48
C GLY A 274 -19.21 14.28 -11.46
N LYS A 275 -19.79 14.11 -12.64
CA LYS A 275 -19.12 13.53 -13.80
C LYS A 275 -17.98 14.45 -14.25
N PHE A 276 -16.94 13.86 -14.83
CA PHE A 276 -15.82 14.59 -15.44
C PHE A 276 -16.32 15.59 -16.50
N ASP A 277 -15.72 16.77 -16.52
CA ASP A 277 -15.86 17.80 -17.53
C ASP A 277 -14.47 18.25 -17.98
N SER A 278 -14.27 18.42 -19.28
CA SER A 278 -12.97 18.78 -19.87
C SER A 278 -12.40 20.11 -19.37
N SER A 279 -13.24 21.03 -18.89
CA SER A 279 -12.81 22.32 -18.29
C SER A 279 -11.97 22.10 -17.00
N TYR A 280 -12.19 21.02 -16.26
CA TYR A 280 -11.45 20.71 -15.04
C TYR A 280 -9.97 20.42 -15.33
N ALA A 281 -9.66 19.78 -16.47
CA ALA A 281 -8.29 19.53 -16.89
C ALA A 281 -7.53 20.85 -17.16
N GLY A 282 -8.18 21.85 -17.77
CA GLY A 282 -7.61 23.19 -17.96
C GLY A 282 -7.34 23.92 -16.64
N GLN A 283 -8.28 23.83 -15.69
CA GLN A 283 -8.13 24.41 -14.36
C GLN A 283 -6.95 23.75 -13.62
N LEU A 284 -6.92 22.42 -13.55
CA LEU A 284 -5.87 21.66 -12.90
C LEU A 284 -4.49 21.92 -13.54
N GLY A 285 -4.42 21.98 -14.87
CA GLY A 285 -3.20 22.35 -15.59
C GLY A 285 -2.67 23.72 -15.18
N THR A 286 -3.55 24.72 -15.01
CA THR A 286 -3.17 26.04 -14.50
C THR A 286 -2.58 25.96 -13.08
N TYR A 287 -3.15 25.13 -12.20
CA TYR A 287 -2.63 24.94 -10.85
C TYR A 287 -1.27 24.27 -10.84
N VAL A 288 -1.06 23.26 -11.68
CA VAL A 288 0.24 22.60 -11.85
C VAL A 288 1.32 23.60 -12.28
N VAL A 289 1.02 24.45 -13.25
CA VAL A 289 1.92 25.51 -13.70
C VAL A 289 2.23 26.50 -12.57
N ALA A 290 1.21 26.95 -11.84
CA ALA A 290 1.39 27.90 -10.74
C ALA A 290 2.27 27.32 -9.61
N VAL A 291 2.05 26.05 -9.23
CA VAL A 291 2.90 25.37 -8.24
C VAL A 291 4.34 25.22 -8.72
N ASN A 292 4.55 24.90 -10.01
CA ASN A 292 5.89 24.85 -10.59
C ASN A 292 6.62 26.19 -10.52
N HIS A 293 5.91 27.32 -10.68
CA HIS A 293 6.52 28.64 -10.62
C HIS A 293 6.69 29.19 -9.20
N GLN A 294 5.78 28.87 -8.29
CA GLN A 294 5.70 29.53 -6.97
C GLN A 294 6.30 28.68 -5.84
N MET A 295 6.29 27.34 -5.96
CA MET A 295 6.67 26.46 -4.86
C MET A 295 7.83 25.50 -5.21
N LYS A 296 7.90 25.05 -6.47
CA LYS A 296 8.89 24.08 -6.92
C LYS A 296 10.30 24.68 -6.87
N THR A 297 11.27 23.90 -6.38
CA THR A 297 12.70 24.18 -6.40
C THR A 297 13.41 23.43 -7.53
N GLU A 298 14.68 23.71 -7.76
CA GLU A 298 15.52 22.99 -8.75
C GLU A 298 15.71 21.50 -8.39
N ALA A 299 15.59 21.15 -7.11
CA ALA A 299 15.70 19.77 -6.63
C ALA A 299 14.42 18.94 -6.88
N ASP A 300 13.32 19.60 -7.23
CA ASP A 300 12.03 18.94 -7.41
C ASP A 300 11.79 18.56 -8.88
N ASN A 301 11.18 17.41 -9.08
CA ASN A 301 10.64 16.99 -10.36
C ASN A 301 9.37 17.78 -10.73
N PRO A 302 8.90 17.71 -11.97
CA PRO A 302 7.67 18.37 -12.39
C PRO A 302 6.48 18.03 -11.49
N THR A 303 5.69 19.03 -11.14
CA THR A 303 4.44 18.87 -10.37
C THR A 303 3.43 18.03 -11.14
N LEU A 304 2.79 17.06 -10.48
CA LEU A 304 1.72 16.27 -11.06
C LEU A 304 0.35 16.84 -10.68
N GLY A 305 -0.62 16.73 -11.57
CA GLY A 305 -2.02 17.00 -11.28
C GLY A 305 -2.83 15.71 -11.27
N LEU A 306 -3.65 15.50 -10.24
CA LEU A 306 -4.59 14.39 -10.14
C LEU A 306 -6.01 14.94 -10.00
N LEU A 307 -6.87 14.64 -10.95
CA LEU A 307 -8.29 14.93 -10.91
C LEU A 307 -9.06 13.66 -10.54
N ILE A 308 -9.83 13.72 -9.48
CA ILE A 308 -10.62 12.59 -8.99
C ILE A 308 -12.11 12.97 -9.05
N CYS A 309 -12.86 12.32 -9.93
CA CYS A 309 -14.28 12.60 -10.19
C CYS A 309 -15.16 11.44 -9.72
N LYS A 310 -16.46 11.68 -9.50
CA LYS A 310 -17.39 10.59 -9.17
C LYS A 310 -17.54 9.60 -10.32
N ASP A 311 -17.53 10.09 -11.56
CA ASP A 311 -17.67 9.32 -12.79
C ASP A 311 -16.97 10.02 -13.94
N MET A 312 -16.57 9.29 -14.99
CA MET A 312 -15.94 9.86 -16.17
C MET A 312 -16.24 9.06 -17.44
N ASP A 313 -16.33 9.77 -18.57
CA ASP A 313 -16.19 9.15 -19.87
C ASP A 313 -14.71 9.06 -20.22
N LYS A 314 -14.24 7.83 -20.51
CA LYS A 314 -12.82 7.57 -20.74
C LYS A 314 -12.29 8.24 -22.00
N VAL A 315 -13.12 8.38 -23.04
CA VAL A 315 -12.74 9.02 -24.30
C VAL A 315 -12.63 10.53 -24.11
N GLU A 316 -13.61 11.13 -23.41
CA GLU A 316 -13.57 12.56 -23.08
C GLU A 316 -12.37 12.91 -22.22
N ALA A 317 -12.06 12.09 -21.19
CA ALA A 317 -10.88 12.25 -20.34
C ALA A 317 -9.58 12.15 -21.16
N GLN A 318 -9.48 11.18 -22.07
CA GLN A 318 -8.32 11.02 -22.94
C GLN A 318 -8.12 12.27 -23.83
N TYR A 319 -9.17 12.76 -24.49
CA TYR A 319 -9.07 13.95 -25.35
C TYR A 319 -8.71 15.22 -24.57
N ALA A 320 -9.23 15.36 -23.36
CA ALA A 320 -8.87 16.48 -22.49
C ALA A 320 -7.38 16.43 -22.11
N LEU A 321 -6.84 15.25 -21.84
CA LEU A 321 -5.41 15.08 -21.52
C LEU A 321 -4.50 15.29 -22.74
N GLU A 322 -4.94 14.91 -23.94
CA GLU A 322 -4.19 15.18 -25.18
C GLU A 322 -4.10 16.67 -25.50
N SER A 323 -5.06 17.48 -24.99
CA SER A 323 -5.09 18.93 -25.21
C SER A 323 -4.17 19.73 -24.27
N THR A 324 -3.54 19.09 -23.27
CA THR A 324 -2.69 19.75 -22.29
C THR A 324 -1.24 19.25 -22.33
N SER A 325 -0.29 20.17 -22.09
CA SER A 325 1.13 19.86 -21.96
C SER A 325 1.56 19.61 -20.51
N GLN A 326 0.65 19.73 -19.54
CA GLN A 326 0.95 19.49 -18.13
C GLN A 326 0.75 18.01 -17.79
N PRO A 327 1.54 17.45 -16.87
CA PRO A 327 1.43 16.04 -16.46
C PRO A 327 0.20 15.85 -15.56
N LEU A 328 -0.89 15.39 -16.15
CA LEU A 328 -2.17 15.18 -15.49
C LEU A 328 -2.61 13.72 -15.50
N GLY A 329 -3.31 13.31 -14.43
CA GLY A 329 -4.04 12.06 -14.34
C GLY A 329 -5.49 12.30 -13.96
N ILE A 330 -6.40 11.50 -14.54
CA ILE A 330 -7.85 11.56 -14.27
C ILE A 330 -8.28 10.18 -13.80
N SER A 331 -9.02 10.14 -12.71
CA SER A 331 -9.54 8.92 -12.09
C SER A 331 -10.98 9.12 -11.63
N SER A 332 -11.69 8.02 -11.51
CA SER A 332 -12.94 7.97 -10.75
C SER A 332 -12.71 7.66 -9.27
N TYR A 333 -13.75 7.76 -8.45
CA TYR A 333 -13.76 7.22 -7.09
C TYR A 333 -15.02 6.41 -6.82
N GLU A 334 -14.88 5.42 -5.93
CA GLU A 334 -15.99 4.65 -5.38
C GLU A 334 -16.25 5.08 -3.93
N LEU A 335 -17.53 5.25 -3.61
CA LEU A 335 -18.03 5.52 -2.28
C LEU A 335 -19.36 4.80 -2.12
N SER A 336 -19.34 3.58 -1.62
CA SER A 336 -20.51 2.70 -1.52
C SER A 336 -21.19 2.75 -0.15
N LYS A 337 -20.49 3.22 0.89
CA LYS A 337 -21.01 3.29 2.26
C LYS A 337 -21.66 4.61 2.54
N LEU A 338 -22.81 4.86 1.90
CA LEU A 338 -23.61 6.07 2.12
C LEU A 338 -24.70 5.79 3.16
N ILE A 339 -24.98 6.78 4.01
CA ILE A 339 -26.10 6.75 4.95
C ILE A 339 -27.36 7.13 4.19
N PRO A 340 -28.40 6.25 4.12
CA PRO A 340 -29.66 6.57 3.49
C PRO A 340 -30.34 7.80 4.13
N GLU A 341 -31.03 8.61 3.30
CA GLU A 341 -31.72 9.84 3.79
C GLU A 341 -32.81 9.56 4.83
N GLU A 342 -33.40 8.37 4.79
CA GLU A 342 -34.44 7.96 5.75
C GLU A 342 -33.94 7.87 7.22
N PHE A 343 -32.61 7.74 7.42
CA PHE A 343 -32.00 7.80 8.74
C PHE A 343 -31.63 9.23 9.19
N ARG A 344 -32.06 10.25 8.43
CA ARG A 344 -31.83 11.64 8.74
C ARG A 344 -32.63 12.04 10.00
N GLY A 345 -32.00 12.09 11.15
CA GLY A 345 -32.61 12.45 12.43
C GLY A 345 -32.80 11.30 13.41
N SER A 346 -32.46 10.06 13.03
CA SER A 346 -32.48 8.90 13.95
C SER A 346 -31.11 8.53 14.51
N MET A 347 -30.03 9.10 13.97
CA MET A 347 -28.70 8.93 14.54
C MET A 347 -28.46 9.99 15.61
N PRO A 348 -28.09 9.58 16.84
CA PRO A 348 -27.69 10.53 17.88
C PRO A 348 -26.46 11.31 17.41
N THR A 349 -26.39 12.58 17.76
CA THR A 349 -25.20 13.41 17.55
C THR A 349 -24.05 12.89 18.39
N ILE A 350 -22.80 13.27 18.05
CA ILE A 350 -21.62 12.89 18.86
C ILE A 350 -21.79 13.36 20.30
N GLU A 351 -22.38 14.56 20.52
CA GLU A 351 -22.68 15.12 21.83
C GLU A 351 -23.72 14.28 22.60
N GLU A 352 -24.73 13.74 21.91
CA GLU A 352 -25.73 12.85 22.52
C GLU A 352 -25.12 11.49 22.89
N ILE A 353 -24.23 10.94 22.05
CA ILE A 353 -23.49 9.70 22.35
C ILE A 353 -22.51 9.91 23.51
N GLU A 354 -21.80 11.03 23.54
CA GLU A 354 -20.89 11.37 24.64
C GLU A 354 -21.65 11.62 25.97
N ALA A 355 -22.85 12.15 25.91
CA ALA A 355 -23.70 12.32 27.09
C ALA A 355 -24.17 10.96 27.65
N GLU A 356 -24.56 10.00 26.77
CA GLU A 356 -24.96 8.64 27.20
C GLU A 356 -23.78 7.81 27.74
N LEU A 357 -22.55 8.05 27.25
CA LEU A 357 -21.36 7.34 27.75
C LEU A 357 -20.80 7.89 29.04
N ASN A 358 -21.26 9.08 29.49
CA ASN A 358 -20.85 9.73 30.76
C ASN A 358 -21.90 9.63 31.87
N GLU A 359 -23.04 8.96 31.65
CA GLU A 359 -23.99 8.51 32.68
C GLU A 359 -23.69 7.05 33.12
#